data_804e437ca0da9e643d5bc5183212d9c6
#
_entry.id   804e437ca0da9e643d5bc5183212d9c6
#
_cell.length_a   1.000
_cell.length_b   1.000
_cell.length_c   1.000
_cell.angle_alpha   90.00
_cell.angle_beta   90.00
_cell.angle_gamma   90.00
#
_symmetry.space_group_name_H-M   'P 1'
#
loop_
_entity.id
_entity.type
_entity.pdbx_description
1 polymer ?
#
loop_
_entity_poly.entity_id
_entity_poly.type
_entity_poly.pdbx_seq_one_letter_code
_entity_poly.pdbx_strand_id
1 'polypeptide(L)'
;TVLNLTQHSYFNLSGESSGDILDHILELNADYYLPVNKKIIPTGEKRAVAGTPFDFRNRKKIGRDLYNEDDQLLLGNGYDHCWVLNDYSNGVRKISEVISEESMIKMEVFSDLPGVQLYIGNFLDGSLKSKKGMNYIKRSGFCLETQFFPNSPNTENFPSTVLEPGEEFYSKTSFKFSVK
;
A
#
# COMPACT_ATOMS: atom_id res chain seq x y z
N THR A 1 4.33 25.35 -3.71
CA THR A 1 4.96 24.36 -2.81
C THR A 1 4.89 22.96 -3.39
N VAL A 2 5.63 22.00 -2.84
CA VAL A 2 5.48 20.57 -3.13
C VAL A 2 4.59 19.96 -2.05
N LEU A 3 3.58 19.18 -2.44
CA LEU A 3 2.61 18.60 -1.51
C LEU A 3 2.23 17.17 -1.94
N ASN A 4 2.30 16.22 -1.01
CA ASN A 4 1.84 14.85 -1.22
C ASN A 4 1.32 14.30 0.12
N LEU A 5 0.04 14.50 0.39
CA LEU A 5 -0.60 14.07 1.63
C LEU A 5 -1.15 12.66 1.50
N THR A 6 -0.94 11.87 2.53
CA THR A 6 -1.50 10.52 2.66
C THR A 6 -1.95 10.26 4.10
N GLN A 7 -2.61 9.15 4.34
CA GLN A 7 -2.91 8.60 5.66
C GLN A 7 -2.05 7.35 5.90
N HIS A 8 -1.68 7.07 7.14
CA HIS A 8 -0.83 5.94 7.50
C HIS A 8 -1.47 5.05 8.58
N SER A 9 -2.75 4.71 8.37
CA SER A 9 -3.46 3.81 9.27
C SER A 9 -3.01 2.38 9.10
N TYR A 10 -2.70 1.69 10.20
CA TYR A 10 -2.42 0.26 10.23
C TYR A 10 -3.71 -0.52 10.41
N PHE A 11 -3.95 -1.48 9.53
CA PHE A 11 -5.12 -2.35 9.57
C PHE A 11 -4.69 -3.79 9.89
N ASN A 12 -5.48 -4.46 10.71
CA ASN A 12 -5.53 -5.89 10.84
C ASN A 12 -7.00 -6.29 10.95
N LEU A 13 -7.56 -6.87 9.88
CA LEU A 13 -8.98 -7.17 9.80
C LEU A 13 -9.38 -8.34 10.71
N SER A 14 -8.44 -9.16 11.17
CA SER A 14 -8.69 -10.19 12.18
C SER A 14 -8.73 -9.62 13.61
N GLY A 15 -8.31 -8.36 13.78
CA GLY A 15 -8.30 -7.66 15.07
C GLY A 15 -6.90 -7.34 15.59
N GLU A 16 -6.82 -6.37 16.51
CA GLU A 16 -5.56 -5.80 17.00
C GLU A 16 -4.58 -6.82 17.60
N SER A 17 -5.07 -7.97 18.08
CA SER A 17 -4.24 -8.97 18.80
C SER A 17 -4.21 -10.32 18.10
N SER A 18 -4.61 -10.41 16.84
CA SER A 18 -4.75 -11.67 16.11
C SER A 18 -3.45 -12.19 15.49
N GLY A 19 -2.31 -11.53 15.72
CA GLY A 19 -1.04 -11.91 15.11
C GLY A 19 -0.73 -11.12 13.84
N ASP A 20 -0.12 -11.78 12.85
CA ASP A 20 0.27 -11.12 11.60
C ASP A 20 -0.89 -11.05 10.57
N ILE A 21 -0.64 -10.32 9.48
CA ILE A 21 -1.63 -10.09 8.41
C ILE A 21 -1.34 -10.91 7.15
N LEU A 22 -0.46 -11.89 7.21
CA LEU A 22 0.02 -12.59 6.02
C LEU A 22 -1.06 -13.46 5.36
N ASP A 23 -2.04 -13.91 6.12
CA ASP A 23 -3.20 -14.66 5.63
C ASP A 23 -4.34 -13.78 5.08
N HIS A 24 -4.26 -12.45 5.22
CA HIS A 24 -5.22 -11.56 4.58
C HIS A 24 -5.11 -11.67 3.06
N ILE A 25 -6.26 -11.75 2.40
CA ILE A 25 -6.35 -11.82 0.94
C ILE A 25 -6.44 -10.40 0.40
N LEU A 26 -5.51 -10.02 -0.46
CA LEU A 26 -5.41 -8.70 -1.08
C LEU A 26 -5.64 -8.79 -2.59
N GLU A 27 -6.34 -7.79 -3.13
CA GLU A 27 -6.45 -7.46 -4.55
C GLU A 27 -6.12 -5.97 -4.73
N LEU A 28 -5.27 -5.66 -5.74
CA LEU A 28 -4.93 -4.29 -6.14
C LEU A 28 -5.19 -4.09 -7.63
N ASN A 29 -5.91 -3.03 -7.98
CA ASN A 29 -6.15 -2.64 -9.37
C ASN A 29 -4.95 -1.84 -9.92
N ALA A 30 -3.85 -2.53 -10.18
CA ALA A 30 -2.61 -1.94 -10.66
C ALA A 30 -1.80 -2.92 -11.51
N ASP A 31 -1.42 -2.50 -12.71
CA ASP A 31 -0.59 -3.29 -13.62
C ASP A 31 0.91 -3.05 -13.44
N TYR A 32 1.28 -1.99 -12.72
CA TYR A 32 2.66 -1.59 -12.47
C TYR A 32 2.89 -1.22 -11.01
N TYR A 33 4.15 -1.32 -10.59
CA TYR A 33 4.64 -0.78 -9.34
C TYR A 33 5.93 0.02 -9.56
N LEU A 34 6.35 0.79 -8.57
CA LEU A 34 7.55 1.60 -8.60
C LEU A 34 8.69 0.86 -7.88
N PRO A 35 9.69 0.31 -8.59
CA PRO A 35 10.83 -0.30 -7.94
C PRO A 35 11.68 0.75 -7.25
N VAL A 36 12.31 0.34 -6.14
CA VAL A 36 13.12 1.21 -5.29
C VAL A 36 14.61 0.88 -5.39
N ASN A 37 15.45 1.86 -5.08
CA ASN A 37 16.88 1.69 -4.91
C ASN A 37 17.24 1.29 -3.46
N LYS A 38 18.52 1.14 -3.15
CA LYS A 38 19.03 0.79 -1.81
C LYS A 38 18.65 1.77 -0.69
N LYS A 39 18.17 2.97 -1.02
CA LYS A 39 17.66 3.97 -0.05
C LYS A 39 16.12 3.94 0.05
N ILE A 40 15.47 2.94 -0.55
CA ILE A 40 14.01 2.80 -0.62
C ILE A 40 13.35 4.00 -1.32
N ILE A 41 14.04 4.61 -2.27
CA ILE A 41 13.53 5.69 -3.10
C ILE A 41 13.20 5.13 -4.49
N PRO A 42 12.01 5.42 -5.07
CA PRO A 42 11.67 5.00 -6.42
C PRO A 42 12.71 5.41 -7.45
N THR A 43 13.02 4.49 -8.37
CA THR A 43 14.04 4.68 -9.40
C THR A 43 13.57 5.53 -10.59
N GLY A 44 12.26 5.79 -10.70
CA GLY A 44 11.62 6.40 -11.87
C GLY A 44 11.04 5.38 -12.86
N GLU A 45 11.39 4.11 -12.71
CA GLU A 45 10.81 3.01 -13.50
C GLU A 45 9.36 2.73 -13.05
N LYS A 46 8.50 2.37 -14.02
CA LYS A 46 7.21 1.72 -13.77
C LYS A 46 7.34 0.26 -14.24
N ARG A 47 7.51 -0.66 -13.30
CA ARG A 47 7.73 -2.08 -13.60
C ARG A 47 6.41 -2.83 -13.60
N ALA A 48 6.17 -3.68 -14.60
CA ALA A 48 5.00 -4.53 -14.67
C ALA A 48 4.96 -5.51 -13.49
N VAL A 49 3.78 -5.68 -12.88
CA VAL A 49 3.58 -6.63 -11.77
C VAL A 49 3.52 -8.08 -12.28
N ALA A 50 3.15 -8.29 -13.54
CA ALA A 50 2.95 -9.61 -14.13
C ALA A 50 4.17 -10.50 -13.95
N GLY A 51 3.97 -11.70 -13.40
CA GLY A 51 5.04 -12.68 -13.16
C GLY A 51 5.99 -12.36 -12.01
N THR A 52 5.68 -11.35 -11.20
CA THR A 52 6.46 -10.96 -10.02
C THR A 52 5.71 -11.22 -8.72
N PRO A 53 6.38 -11.21 -7.55
CA PRO A 53 5.71 -11.25 -6.24
C PRO A 53 4.71 -10.09 -6.03
N PHE A 54 4.87 -8.99 -6.76
CA PHE A 54 4.04 -7.77 -6.67
C PHE A 54 2.70 -7.87 -7.42
N ASP A 55 2.40 -9.00 -8.09
CA ASP A 55 1.15 -9.18 -8.83
C ASP A 55 -0.02 -9.51 -7.88
N PHE A 56 -0.77 -8.47 -7.50
CA PHE A 56 -2.01 -8.55 -6.72
C PHE A 56 -3.26 -8.27 -7.56
N ARG A 57 -3.19 -8.32 -8.89
CA ARG A 57 -4.35 -8.11 -9.77
C ARG A 57 -5.44 -9.17 -9.57
N ASN A 58 -5.05 -10.36 -9.16
CA ASN A 58 -5.93 -11.41 -8.69
C ASN A 58 -5.75 -11.61 -7.19
N ARG A 59 -6.85 -11.87 -6.51
CA ARG A 59 -6.85 -12.12 -5.06
C ARG A 59 -5.83 -13.16 -4.66
N LYS A 60 -4.93 -12.79 -3.76
CA LYS A 60 -3.96 -13.71 -3.15
C LYS A 60 -3.65 -13.31 -1.71
N LYS A 61 -3.21 -14.28 -0.89
CA LYS A 61 -2.70 -13.99 0.44
C LYS A 61 -1.49 -13.05 0.35
N ILE A 62 -1.40 -12.06 1.25
CA ILE A 62 -0.28 -11.12 1.32
C ILE A 62 1.04 -11.89 1.50
N GLY A 63 1.03 -12.94 2.31
CA GLY A 63 2.23 -13.74 2.60
C GLY A 63 2.65 -14.71 1.50
N ARG A 64 1.82 -14.95 0.45
CA ARG A 64 2.04 -16.04 -0.52
C ARG A 64 3.40 -16.02 -1.17
N ASP A 65 3.82 -14.86 -1.67
CA ASP A 65 5.05 -14.72 -2.46
C ASP A 65 6.14 -13.93 -1.71
N LEU A 66 5.90 -13.63 -0.43
CA LEU A 66 6.72 -12.71 0.38
C LEU A 66 8.17 -13.18 0.59
N TYR A 67 8.39 -14.48 0.51
CA TYR A 67 9.71 -15.09 0.73
C TYR A 67 10.38 -15.56 -0.56
N ASN A 68 9.84 -15.16 -1.73
CA ASN A 68 10.49 -15.42 -3.00
C ASN A 68 11.83 -14.67 -3.08
N GLU A 69 12.79 -15.22 -3.81
CA GLU A 69 14.04 -14.54 -4.15
C GLU A 69 13.75 -13.41 -5.16
N ASP A 70 13.57 -12.21 -4.64
CA ASP A 70 13.26 -11.00 -5.41
C ASP A 70 13.99 -9.79 -4.80
N ASP A 71 14.73 -9.05 -5.65
CA ASP A 71 15.54 -7.90 -5.21
C ASP A 71 14.72 -6.84 -4.49
N GLN A 72 13.50 -6.58 -4.95
CA GLN A 72 12.65 -5.54 -4.38
C GLN A 72 12.09 -5.95 -3.02
N LEU A 73 11.72 -7.23 -2.86
CA LEU A 73 11.35 -7.77 -1.54
C LEU A 73 12.51 -7.72 -0.55
N LEU A 74 13.73 -7.99 -1.01
CA LEU A 74 14.93 -7.88 -0.17
C LEU A 74 15.18 -6.44 0.25
N LEU A 75 15.09 -5.47 -0.67
CA LEU A 75 15.28 -4.05 -0.39
C LEU A 75 14.25 -3.52 0.61
N GLY A 76 12.96 -3.84 0.43
CA GLY A 76 11.87 -3.42 1.30
C GLY A 76 11.73 -4.20 2.61
N ASN A 77 12.53 -5.26 2.81
CA ASN A 77 12.34 -6.24 3.89
C ASN A 77 10.93 -6.86 3.86
N GLY A 78 10.34 -6.93 2.66
CA GLY A 78 8.96 -7.28 2.34
C GLY A 78 8.32 -6.24 1.43
N TYR A 79 6.99 -6.16 1.41
CA TYR A 79 6.29 -5.11 0.67
C TYR A 79 6.40 -3.77 1.41
N ASP A 80 6.97 -2.80 0.73
CA ASP A 80 7.04 -1.38 1.11
C ASP A 80 7.24 -0.57 -0.18
N HIS A 81 6.27 -0.67 -1.07
CA HIS A 81 6.37 -0.14 -2.43
C HIS A 81 5.08 0.57 -2.83
N CYS A 82 5.18 1.45 -3.82
CA CYS A 82 4.05 2.14 -4.41
C CYS A 82 3.59 1.41 -5.68
N TRP A 83 2.31 1.02 -5.74
CA TRP A 83 1.65 0.54 -6.95
C TRP A 83 1.08 1.70 -7.74
N VAL A 84 1.24 1.65 -9.06
CA VAL A 84 0.65 2.58 -10.02
C VAL A 84 -0.77 2.13 -10.30
N LEU A 85 -1.74 2.86 -9.77
CA LEU A 85 -3.15 2.51 -9.87
C LEU A 85 -3.66 2.72 -11.30
N ASN A 86 -4.44 1.76 -11.78
CA ASN A 86 -5.09 1.86 -13.08
C ASN A 86 -6.16 2.96 -13.06
N ASP A 87 -6.42 3.57 -14.22
CA ASP A 87 -7.52 4.54 -14.45
C ASP A 87 -7.57 5.72 -13.47
N TYR A 88 -6.42 6.17 -12.94
CA TYR A 88 -6.39 7.23 -11.94
C TYR A 88 -6.88 8.60 -12.44
N SER A 89 -7.00 8.81 -13.75
CA SER A 89 -7.60 10.01 -14.34
C SER A 89 -9.12 10.04 -14.25
N ASN A 90 -9.78 8.94 -13.87
CA ASN A 90 -11.25 8.80 -13.87
C ASN A 90 -11.89 9.18 -12.52
N GLY A 91 -11.17 9.88 -11.65
CA GLY A 91 -11.65 10.28 -10.32
C GLY A 91 -11.69 9.13 -9.33
N VAL A 92 -12.60 9.21 -8.35
CA VAL A 92 -12.70 8.19 -7.28
C VAL A 92 -13.19 6.87 -7.83
N ARG A 93 -12.38 5.82 -7.69
CA ARG A 93 -12.69 4.45 -8.11
C ARG A 93 -12.22 3.45 -7.07
N LYS A 94 -12.74 2.20 -7.14
CA LYS A 94 -12.22 1.11 -6.30
C LYS A 94 -10.81 0.77 -6.74
N ILE A 95 -9.87 0.80 -5.81
CA ILE A 95 -8.45 0.55 -6.06
C ILE A 95 -7.95 -0.74 -5.43
N SER A 96 -8.60 -1.18 -4.35
CA SER A 96 -8.18 -2.36 -3.60
C SER A 96 -9.34 -3.02 -2.86
N GLU A 97 -9.16 -4.30 -2.57
CA GLU A 97 -9.98 -5.07 -1.64
C GLU A 97 -9.09 -5.94 -0.76
N VAL A 98 -9.36 -5.92 0.54
CA VAL A 98 -8.69 -6.81 1.51
C VAL A 98 -9.75 -7.59 2.27
N ILE A 99 -9.50 -8.89 2.49
CA ILE A 99 -10.41 -9.79 3.21
C ILE A 99 -9.62 -10.56 4.26
N SER A 100 -10.13 -10.61 5.48
CA SER A 100 -9.74 -11.63 6.45
C SER A 100 -10.76 -12.76 6.42
N GLU A 101 -10.32 -13.99 6.12
CA GLU A 101 -11.19 -15.16 6.18
C GLU A 101 -11.48 -15.58 7.62
N GLU A 102 -10.63 -15.22 8.57
CA GLU A 102 -10.83 -15.51 10.00
C GLU A 102 -11.99 -14.70 10.58
N SER A 103 -12.01 -13.39 10.36
CA SER A 103 -13.05 -12.50 10.89
C SER A 103 -14.24 -12.32 9.95
N MET A 104 -14.13 -12.75 8.69
CA MET A 104 -15.07 -12.48 7.59
C MET A 104 -15.21 -10.98 7.27
N ILE A 105 -14.32 -10.13 7.80
CA ILE A 105 -14.33 -8.70 7.48
C ILE A 105 -13.66 -8.47 6.13
N LYS A 106 -14.34 -7.66 5.32
CA LYS A 106 -13.87 -7.14 4.04
C LYS A 106 -13.70 -5.63 4.12
N MET A 107 -12.59 -5.12 3.59
CA MET A 107 -12.32 -3.70 3.40
C MET A 107 -12.13 -3.42 1.91
N GLU A 108 -12.92 -2.50 1.37
CA GLU A 108 -12.77 -1.96 0.01
C GLU A 108 -12.20 -0.54 0.12
N VAL A 109 -11.20 -0.24 -0.70
CA VAL A 109 -10.55 1.08 -0.73
C VAL A 109 -10.88 1.76 -2.05
N PHE A 110 -11.27 3.03 -1.96
CA PHE A 110 -11.57 3.89 -3.10
C PHE A 110 -10.72 5.15 -3.03
N SER A 111 -10.17 5.60 -4.16
CA SER A 111 -9.36 6.82 -4.22
C SER A 111 -9.36 7.42 -5.62
N ASP A 112 -9.13 8.74 -5.69
CA ASP A 112 -8.84 9.50 -6.91
C ASP A 112 -7.32 9.64 -7.17
N LEU A 113 -6.47 9.24 -6.21
CA LEU A 113 -5.02 9.39 -6.30
C LEU A 113 -4.37 8.35 -7.24
N PRO A 114 -3.19 8.66 -7.81
CA PRO A 114 -2.53 7.84 -8.83
C PRO A 114 -1.81 6.62 -8.28
N GLY A 115 -1.47 6.59 -7.00
CA GLY A 115 -0.69 5.52 -6.39
C GLY A 115 -1.22 5.08 -5.05
N VAL A 116 -0.81 3.88 -4.64
CA VAL A 116 -1.01 3.36 -3.29
C VAL A 116 0.25 2.65 -2.81
N GLN A 117 0.77 3.07 -1.66
CA GLN A 117 1.82 2.34 -0.96
C GLN A 117 1.19 1.18 -0.20
N LEU A 118 1.67 -0.03 -0.44
CA LEU A 118 1.42 -1.17 0.43
C LEU A 118 2.63 -1.35 1.33
N TYR A 119 2.43 -1.13 2.63
CA TYR A 119 3.40 -1.42 3.67
C TYR A 119 2.83 -2.46 4.62
N ILE A 120 3.58 -3.50 4.93
CA ILE A 120 3.10 -4.64 5.71
C ILE A 120 3.71 -4.73 7.12
N GLY A 121 4.09 -3.59 7.71
CA GLY A 121 4.62 -3.56 9.08
C GLY A 121 5.96 -4.25 9.24
N ASN A 122 6.84 -4.19 8.23
CA ASN A 122 8.13 -4.87 8.19
C ASN A 122 9.08 -4.48 9.33
N PHE A 123 8.95 -3.26 9.84
CA PHE A 123 9.82 -2.67 10.87
C PHE A 123 9.17 -2.59 12.26
N LEU A 124 7.99 -3.16 12.45
CA LEU A 124 7.39 -3.31 13.77
C LEU A 124 8.20 -4.36 14.57
N ASP A 125 8.84 -3.93 15.64
CA ASP A 125 9.83 -4.71 16.40
C ASP A 125 9.32 -5.21 17.77
N GLY A 126 8.07 -4.92 18.10
CA GLY A 126 7.47 -5.28 19.39
C GLY A 126 7.76 -4.26 20.50
N SER A 127 8.43 -3.15 20.23
CA SER A 127 8.70 -2.12 21.25
C SER A 127 7.47 -1.32 21.65
N LEU A 128 6.51 -1.17 20.72
CA LEU A 128 5.27 -0.44 20.94
C LEU A 128 4.16 -1.36 21.44
N LYS A 129 3.42 -0.88 22.44
CA LYS A 129 2.28 -1.59 23.02
C LYS A 129 0.96 -1.11 22.43
N SER A 130 0.10 -2.06 22.17
CA SER A 130 -1.29 -1.84 21.76
C SER A 130 -2.14 -1.32 22.93
N LYS A 131 -3.38 -0.88 22.64
CA LYS A 131 -4.37 -0.50 23.65
C LYS A 131 -4.68 -1.60 24.66
N LYS A 132 -4.51 -2.87 24.26
CA LYS A 132 -4.72 -4.05 25.10
C LYS A 132 -3.44 -4.56 25.78
N GLY A 133 -2.32 -3.83 25.66
CA GLY A 133 -1.04 -4.18 26.27
C GLY A 133 -0.23 -5.22 25.51
N MET A 134 -0.69 -5.70 24.37
CA MET A 134 0.07 -6.56 23.47
C MET A 134 1.11 -5.76 22.71
N ASN A 135 2.21 -6.37 22.30
CA ASN A 135 3.23 -5.71 21.50
C ASN A 135 2.86 -5.77 20.00
N TYR A 136 3.09 -4.65 19.28
CA TYR A 136 3.00 -4.67 17.83
C TYR A 136 4.24 -5.31 17.23
N ILE A 137 4.11 -6.58 16.86
CA ILE A 137 5.19 -7.37 16.28
C ILE A 137 5.24 -7.19 14.75
N LYS A 138 6.34 -7.63 14.15
CA LYS A 138 6.56 -7.61 12.71
C LYS A 138 5.33 -8.18 11.97
N ARG A 139 4.81 -7.40 11.01
CA ARG A 139 3.66 -7.77 10.17
C ARG A 139 2.33 -7.93 10.91
N SER A 140 2.18 -7.31 12.08
CA SER A 140 0.89 -7.30 12.80
C SER A 140 -0.13 -6.31 12.24
N GLY A 141 0.21 -5.56 11.20
CA GLY A 141 -0.68 -4.64 10.50
C GLY A 141 -0.16 -4.29 9.12
N PHE A 142 -1.06 -3.90 8.22
CA PHE A 142 -0.73 -3.38 6.90
C PHE A 142 -1.29 -1.97 6.70
N CYS A 143 -0.64 -1.19 5.83
CA CYS A 143 -1.09 0.14 5.42
C CYS A 143 -1.37 0.14 3.92
N LEU A 144 -2.42 0.85 3.51
CA LEU A 144 -2.71 1.19 2.11
C LEU A 144 -2.77 2.72 2.03
N GLU A 145 -1.65 3.33 1.68
CA GLU A 145 -1.44 4.76 1.71
C GLU A 145 -1.62 5.33 0.30
N THR A 146 -2.78 5.88 0.05
CA THR A 146 -3.08 6.50 -1.25
C THR A 146 -2.35 7.84 -1.36
N GLN A 147 -1.66 8.07 -2.49
CA GLN A 147 -0.77 9.21 -2.65
C GLN A 147 -0.41 9.46 -4.12
N PHE A 148 0.24 10.58 -4.39
CA PHE A 148 1.08 10.73 -5.57
C PHE A 148 2.32 9.86 -5.42
N PHE A 149 3.03 9.61 -6.53
CA PHE A 149 4.20 8.74 -6.49
C PHE A 149 5.30 9.35 -5.61
N PRO A 150 5.94 8.56 -4.73
CA PRO A 150 7.08 9.06 -3.96
C PRO A 150 8.20 9.53 -4.90
N ASN A 151 8.92 10.59 -4.50
CA ASN A 151 9.98 11.23 -5.27
C ASN A 151 9.52 11.93 -6.58
N SER A 152 8.23 12.21 -6.75
CA SER A 152 7.70 12.93 -7.93
C SER A 152 8.45 14.22 -8.26
N PRO A 153 8.85 15.08 -7.30
CA PRO A 153 9.55 16.32 -7.63
C PRO A 153 10.88 16.13 -8.36
N ASN A 154 11.49 14.96 -8.24
CA ASN A 154 12.78 14.63 -8.85
C ASN A 154 12.64 13.64 -10.02
N THR A 155 11.44 13.35 -10.48
CA THR A 155 11.15 12.30 -11.48
C THR A 155 10.19 12.83 -12.52
N GLU A 156 10.72 13.29 -13.65
CA GLU A 156 9.99 14.03 -14.69
C GLU A 156 8.77 13.29 -15.26
N ASN A 157 8.82 11.96 -15.35
CA ASN A 157 7.73 11.12 -15.88
C ASN A 157 6.69 10.73 -14.82
N PHE A 158 6.79 11.26 -13.58
CA PHE A 158 5.80 11.09 -12.54
C PHE A 158 4.78 12.24 -12.53
N PRO A 159 3.55 12.02 -12.05
CA PRO A 159 2.60 13.10 -11.85
C PRO A 159 3.17 14.21 -10.94
N SER A 160 3.01 15.48 -11.34
CA SER A 160 3.48 16.61 -10.55
C SER A 160 2.83 16.66 -9.17
N THR A 161 3.64 16.97 -8.16
CA THR A 161 3.20 17.26 -6.79
C THR A 161 3.40 18.74 -6.44
N VAL A 162 3.64 19.58 -7.43
CA VAL A 162 3.71 21.03 -7.28
C VAL A 162 2.30 21.60 -7.15
N LEU A 163 2.09 22.40 -6.11
CA LEU A 163 0.88 23.18 -5.89
C LEU A 163 1.24 24.67 -6.09
N GLU A 164 0.71 25.28 -7.13
CA GLU A 164 0.98 26.67 -7.46
C GLU A 164 0.23 27.64 -6.54
N PRO A 165 0.69 28.90 -6.42
CA PRO A 165 -0.04 29.91 -5.64
C PRO A 165 -1.47 30.11 -6.15
N GLY A 166 -2.45 29.97 -5.23
CA GLY A 166 -3.87 30.10 -5.55
C GLY A 166 -4.56 28.80 -5.96
N GLU A 167 -3.81 27.71 -6.13
CA GLU A 167 -4.40 26.38 -6.32
C GLU A 167 -4.81 25.76 -4.99
N GLU A 168 -5.85 24.92 -5.05
CA GLU A 168 -6.34 24.13 -3.92
C GLU A 168 -5.99 22.65 -4.14
N PHE A 169 -5.35 22.02 -3.15
CA PHE A 169 -5.15 20.57 -3.15
C PHE A 169 -6.42 19.88 -2.69
N TYR A 170 -6.90 18.95 -3.50
CA TYR A 170 -8.03 18.10 -3.14
C TYR A 170 -7.72 16.64 -3.45
N SER A 171 -8.02 15.75 -2.53
CA SER A 171 -8.00 14.30 -2.75
C SER A 171 -9.07 13.62 -1.91
N LYS A 172 -9.54 12.47 -2.35
CA LYS A 172 -10.54 11.69 -1.64
C LYS A 172 -10.14 10.22 -1.58
N THR A 173 -10.02 9.72 -0.36
CA THR A 173 -9.86 8.28 -0.09
C THR A 173 -10.95 7.82 0.86
N SER A 174 -11.54 6.66 0.58
CA SER A 174 -12.61 6.07 1.41
C SER A 174 -12.32 4.61 1.66
N PHE A 175 -12.55 4.17 2.89
CA PHE A 175 -12.48 2.79 3.34
C PHE A 175 -13.89 2.31 3.68
N LYS A 176 -14.37 1.29 2.96
CA LYS A 176 -15.69 0.69 3.19
C LYS A 176 -15.52 -0.68 3.79
N PHE A 177 -16.07 -0.88 4.98
CA PHE A 177 -16.04 -2.16 5.67
C PHE A 177 -17.39 -2.87 5.56
N SER A 178 -17.33 -4.20 5.42
CA SER A 178 -18.50 -5.08 5.41
C SER A 178 -18.13 -6.46 5.94
N VAL A 179 -19.14 -7.25 6.32
CA VAL A 179 -18.98 -8.68 6.62
C VAL A 179 -19.29 -9.45 5.33
N LYS A 180 -18.49 -10.48 5.01
CA LYS A 180 -18.66 -11.34 3.84
C LYS A 180 -19.69 -12.45 4.10
#